data_e0e8354e0016c6ed8377aaf4a2ed1675
#
_entry.id   e0e8354e0016c6ed8377aaf4a2ed1675
#
_cell.length_a   1.000
_cell.length_b   1.000
_cell.length_c   1.000
_cell.angle_alpha   90.00
_cell.angle_beta   90.00
_cell.angle_gamma   90.00
#
_symmetry.space_group_name_H-M   'P 1'
#
loop_
_entity.id
_entity.type
_entity.pdbx_description
1 polymer ?
#
loop_
_entity_poly.entity_id
_entity_poly.type
_entity_poly.pdbx_seq_one_letter_code
_entity_poly.pdbx_strand_id
1 'polypeptide(L)'
;MRNLTPFALAAVAAIALASPLSAAQKIGALAQDFKLTDVNGKTVQLSQFSGKTVVLEWHNPGCPFVSKHYSSGNMQATQKAARQQGAV
;
A
#
# COMPACT_ATOMS: atom_id res chain seq x y z
N MET A 1 42.32 37.81 40.69
CA MET A 1 42.28 37.05 39.44
C MET A 1 40.98 36.22 39.44
N ARG A 2 40.01 36.65 38.68
CA ARG A 2 38.71 35.94 38.56
C ARG A 2 38.79 35.05 37.34
N ASN A 3 38.80 33.74 37.51
CA ASN A 3 38.72 32.79 36.44
C ASN A 3 37.26 32.69 35.98
N LEU A 4 36.95 33.27 34.83
CA LEU A 4 35.70 33.08 34.14
C LEU A 4 35.79 31.79 33.30
N THR A 5 35.21 30.71 33.78
CA THR A 5 35.02 29.51 32.99
C THR A 5 33.92 29.75 31.95
N PRO A 6 34.18 29.56 30.67
CA PRO A 6 33.11 29.65 29.69
C PRO A 6 32.22 28.42 29.78
N PHE A 7 30.94 28.62 30.11
CA PHE A 7 29.93 27.61 29.95
C PHE A 7 29.72 27.38 28.45
N ALA A 8 30.18 26.24 27.97
CA ALA A 8 29.85 25.77 26.63
C ALA A 8 28.42 25.32 26.64
N LEU A 9 27.51 26.11 26.05
CA LEU A 9 26.16 25.67 25.70
C LEU A 9 26.27 24.65 24.56
N ALA A 10 26.16 23.39 24.87
CA ALA A 10 25.96 22.35 23.85
C ALA A 10 24.53 22.45 23.37
N ALA A 11 24.31 23.06 22.22
CA ALA A 11 23.03 23.00 21.52
C ALA A 11 22.87 21.61 20.92
N VAL A 12 22.04 20.77 21.56
CA VAL A 12 21.61 19.49 21.01
C VAL A 12 20.57 19.80 19.94
N ALA A 13 21.00 19.78 18.68
CA ALA A 13 20.08 19.83 17.55
C ALA A 13 19.34 18.49 17.48
N ALA A 14 18.09 18.45 17.94
CA ALA A 14 17.19 17.34 17.71
C ALA A 14 16.82 17.34 16.23
N ILE A 15 17.47 16.49 15.45
CA ILE A 15 17.07 16.20 14.07
C ILE A 15 15.82 15.34 14.18
N ALA A 16 14.66 15.98 14.06
CA ALA A 16 13.41 15.26 13.87
C ALA A 16 13.49 14.54 12.53
N LEU A 17 13.67 13.23 12.55
CA LEU A 17 13.50 12.37 11.38
C LEU A 17 12.00 12.36 11.06
N ALA A 18 11.55 13.35 10.28
CA ALA A 18 10.25 13.32 9.68
C ALA A 18 10.26 12.17 8.67
N SER A 19 9.67 11.04 9.04
CA SER A 19 9.37 9.98 8.08
C SER A 19 8.51 10.60 7.00
N PRO A 20 8.84 10.47 5.70
CA PRO A 20 7.97 10.96 4.65
C PRO A 20 6.64 10.23 4.80
N LEU A 21 5.57 10.98 5.05
CA LEU A 21 4.22 10.43 4.90
C LEU A 21 4.15 9.89 3.48
N SER A 22 3.92 8.58 3.36
CA SER A 22 3.77 7.95 2.06
C SER A 22 2.64 8.64 1.31
N ALA A 23 3.00 9.48 0.36
CA ALA A 23 2.03 10.12 -0.52
C ALA A 23 1.28 9.01 -1.28
N ALA A 24 0.00 9.27 -1.60
CA ALA A 24 -0.78 8.37 -2.44
C ALA A 24 0.00 8.03 -3.72
N GLN A 25 -0.15 6.80 -4.20
CA GLN A 25 0.52 6.33 -5.40
C GLN A 25 0.22 7.26 -6.57
N LYS A 26 1.23 7.75 -7.23
CA LYS A 26 1.08 8.64 -8.39
C LYS A 26 0.67 7.83 -9.61
N ILE A 27 -0.35 8.32 -10.34
CA ILE A 27 -0.79 7.71 -11.60
C ILE A 27 0.37 7.73 -12.61
N GLY A 28 0.62 6.59 -13.27
CA GLY A 28 1.72 6.42 -14.22
C GLY A 28 3.07 6.11 -13.57
N ALA A 29 3.17 6.12 -12.24
CA ALA A 29 4.38 5.69 -11.55
C ALA A 29 4.39 4.18 -11.35
N LEU A 30 5.59 3.62 -11.21
CA LEU A 30 5.76 2.20 -10.88
C LEU A 30 5.10 1.89 -9.52
N ALA A 31 4.24 0.88 -9.49
CA ALA A 31 3.66 0.41 -8.24
C ALA A 31 4.75 -0.21 -7.35
N GLN A 32 4.72 0.13 -6.07
CA GLN A 32 5.63 -0.46 -5.10
C GLN A 32 5.32 -1.95 -4.95
N ASP A 33 6.34 -2.79 -5.04
CA ASP A 33 6.19 -4.23 -4.84
C ASP A 33 5.79 -4.54 -3.40
N PHE A 34 4.94 -5.55 -3.24
CA PHE A 34 4.53 -6.03 -1.91
C PHE A 34 4.46 -7.55 -1.90
N LYS A 35 4.54 -8.09 -0.71
CA LYS A 35 4.46 -9.53 -0.44
C LYS A 35 3.40 -9.75 0.63
N LEU A 36 2.42 -10.59 0.32
CA LEU A 36 1.30 -10.92 1.20
C LEU A 36 1.09 -12.43 1.25
N THR A 37 0.42 -12.87 2.29
CA THR A 37 -0.01 -14.28 2.42
C THR A 37 -1.47 -14.39 2.01
N ASP A 38 -1.78 -15.31 1.11
CA ASP A 38 -3.15 -15.59 0.70
C ASP A 38 -3.94 -16.40 1.75
N VAL A 39 -5.21 -16.62 1.48
CA VAL A 39 -6.10 -17.37 2.39
C VAL A 39 -5.69 -18.84 2.60
N ASN A 40 -4.86 -19.37 1.73
CA ASN A 40 -4.31 -20.73 1.82
C ASN A 40 -2.94 -20.78 2.48
N GLY A 41 -2.44 -19.68 3.01
CA GLY A 41 -1.11 -19.56 3.61
C GLY A 41 0.04 -19.44 2.60
N LYS A 42 -0.25 -19.29 1.31
CA LYS A 42 0.76 -19.14 0.28
C LYS A 42 1.20 -17.69 0.15
N THR A 43 2.51 -17.47 0.01
CA THR A 43 3.03 -16.13 -0.26
C THR A 43 2.77 -15.71 -1.70
N VAL A 44 2.21 -14.52 -1.87
CA VAL A 44 1.94 -13.87 -3.16
C VAL A 44 2.68 -12.54 -3.19
N GLN A 45 3.34 -12.24 -4.29
CA GLN A 45 4.12 -11.03 -4.50
C GLN A 45 3.67 -10.35 -5.79
N LEU A 46 3.53 -9.02 -5.79
CA LEU A 46 3.05 -8.27 -6.95
C LEU A 46 3.95 -8.50 -8.18
N SER A 47 5.27 -8.55 -7.99
CA SER A 47 6.23 -8.77 -9.08
C SER A 47 6.08 -10.12 -9.80
N GLN A 48 5.40 -11.10 -9.21
CA GLN A 48 5.08 -12.38 -9.87
C GLN A 48 4.15 -12.21 -11.07
N PHE A 49 3.42 -11.11 -11.12
CA PHE A 49 2.46 -10.79 -12.20
C PHE A 49 3.01 -9.77 -13.20
N SER A 50 4.33 -9.62 -13.26
CA SER A 50 5.00 -8.75 -14.24
C SER A 50 4.53 -9.07 -15.66
N GLY A 51 4.21 -8.02 -16.44
CA GLY A 51 3.68 -8.16 -17.81
C GLY A 51 2.18 -8.43 -17.89
N LYS A 52 1.48 -8.54 -16.75
CA LYS A 52 0.02 -8.69 -16.70
C LYS A 52 -0.63 -7.43 -16.12
N THR A 53 -1.86 -7.17 -16.53
CA THR A 53 -2.70 -6.19 -15.85
C THR A 53 -3.16 -6.77 -14.53
N VAL A 54 -2.81 -6.11 -13.43
CA VAL A 54 -3.23 -6.49 -12.08
C VAL A 54 -4.32 -5.55 -11.61
N VAL A 55 -5.45 -6.11 -11.16
CA VAL A 55 -6.55 -5.34 -10.57
C VAL A 55 -6.59 -5.61 -9.07
N LEU A 56 -6.39 -4.55 -8.28
CA LEU A 56 -6.55 -4.61 -6.83
C LEU A 56 -7.95 -4.15 -6.46
N GLU A 57 -8.66 -5.00 -5.75
CA GLU A 57 -10.02 -4.73 -5.30
C GLU A 57 -10.03 -4.53 -3.78
N TRP A 58 -10.65 -3.44 -3.36
CA TRP A 58 -10.93 -3.22 -1.95
C TRP A 58 -12.23 -3.90 -1.56
N HIS A 59 -12.13 -4.92 -0.72
CA HIS A 59 -13.27 -5.72 -0.28
C HIS A 59 -13.55 -5.52 1.21
N ASN A 60 -14.76 -5.07 1.53
CA ASN A 60 -15.27 -4.99 2.90
C ASN A 60 -16.62 -5.71 3.00
N PRO A 61 -16.69 -6.91 3.57
CA PRO A 61 -17.92 -7.68 3.65
C PRO A 61 -19.01 -7.01 4.51
N GLY A 62 -18.64 -6.10 5.40
CA GLY A 62 -19.57 -5.28 6.19
C GLY A 62 -20.17 -4.08 5.45
N CYS A 63 -19.72 -3.79 4.24
CA CYS A 63 -20.24 -2.69 3.45
C CYS A 63 -21.49 -3.13 2.67
N PRO A 64 -22.65 -2.44 2.82
CA PRO A 64 -23.88 -2.80 2.11
C PRO A 64 -23.75 -2.78 0.58
N PHE A 65 -22.95 -1.87 0.04
CA PHE A 65 -22.71 -1.78 -1.39
C PHE A 65 -21.89 -2.97 -1.90
N VAL A 66 -20.86 -3.37 -1.19
CA VAL A 66 -20.06 -4.57 -1.51
C VAL A 66 -20.96 -5.80 -1.46
N SER A 67 -21.72 -5.97 -0.38
CA SER A 67 -22.69 -7.08 -0.24
C SER A 67 -23.67 -7.14 -1.40
N LYS A 68 -24.23 -6.00 -1.82
CA LYS A 68 -25.16 -5.91 -2.95
C LYS A 68 -24.52 -6.39 -4.25
N HIS A 69 -23.30 -5.95 -4.55
CA HIS A 69 -22.62 -6.32 -5.80
C HIS A 69 -22.20 -7.80 -5.84
N TYR A 70 -21.88 -8.38 -4.69
CA TYR A 70 -21.55 -9.81 -4.61
C TYR A 70 -22.78 -10.69 -4.60
N SER A 71 -23.83 -10.36 -3.85
CA SER A 71 -25.06 -11.14 -3.78
C SER A 71 -25.83 -11.15 -5.12
N SER A 72 -25.74 -10.08 -5.90
CA SER A 72 -26.33 -10.00 -7.25
C SER A 72 -25.50 -10.70 -8.34
N GLY A 73 -24.31 -11.18 -8.04
CA GLY A 73 -23.38 -11.76 -9.00
C GLY A 73 -22.68 -10.74 -9.92
N ASN A 74 -22.93 -9.44 -9.72
CA ASN A 74 -22.37 -8.38 -10.56
C ASN A 74 -20.85 -8.35 -10.50
N MET A 75 -20.28 -8.44 -9.29
CA MET A 75 -18.82 -8.39 -9.12
C MET A 75 -18.14 -9.61 -9.72
N GLN A 76 -18.70 -10.80 -9.52
CA GLN A 76 -18.17 -12.03 -10.10
C GLN A 76 -18.18 -12.00 -11.64
N ALA A 77 -19.23 -11.43 -12.24
CA ALA A 77 -19.29 -11.24 -13.69
C ALA A 77 -18.22 -10.27 -14.19
N THR A 78 -18.01 -9.16 -13.49
CA THR A 78 -16.97 -8.18 -13.80
C THR A 78 -15.56 -8.79 -13.69
N GLN A 79 -15.30 -9.53 -12.62
CA GLN A 79 -14.02 -10.24 -12.41
C GLN A 79 -13.78 -11.27 -13.52
N LYS A 80 -14.81 -12.02 -13.90
CA LYS A 80 -14.71 -12.98 -14.99
C LYS A 80 -14.37 -12.31 -16.32
N ALA A 81 -15.04 -11.21 -16.65
CA ALA A 81 -14.77 -10.45 -17.86
C ALA A 81 -13.34 -9.91 -17.89
N ALA A 82 -12.82 -9.39 -16.77
CA ALA A 82 -11.44 -8.92 -16.67
C ALA A 82 -10.43 -10.06 -16.90
N ARG A 83 -10.66 -11.22 -16.28
CA ARG A 83 -9.80 -12.41 -16.47
C ARG A 83 -9.79 -12.91 -17.91
N GLN A 84 -10.92 -12.85 -18.61
CA GLN A 84 -11.01 -13.22 -20.03
C GLN A 84 -10.17 -12.30 -20.92
N GLN A 85 -9.89 -11.07 -20.46
CA GLN A 85 -8.99 -10.13 -21.12
C GLN A 85 -7.53 -10.24 -20.64
N GLY A 86 -7.19 -11.24 -19.84
CA GLY A 86 -5.85 -11.52 -19.36
C GLY A 86 -5.47 -10.81 -18.06
N ALA A 87 -6.38 -10.12 -17.39
CA ALA A 87 -6.14 -9.54 -16.07
C ALA A 87 -6.09 -10.61 -14.96
N VAL A 88 -5.38 -10.28 -13.90
CA VAL A 88 -5.30 -11.04 -12.65
C VAL A 88 -5.73 -10.18 -11.48
#